data_2466c3a1d6024f2c2b7333edaa0f7255
#
_entry.id   2466c3a1d6024f2c2b7333edaa0f7255
#
_cell.length_a   1.000
_cell.length_b   1.000
_cell.length_c   1.000
_cell.angle_alpha   90.00
_cell.angle_beta   90.00
_cell.angle_gamma   90.00
#
_symmetry.space_group_name_H-M   'P 1'
#
loop_
_entity.id
_entity.type
_entity.pdbx_description
1 polymer ?
#
loop_
_entity_poly.entity_id
_entity_poly.type
_entity_poly.pdbx_seq_one_letter_code
_entity_poly.pdbx_strand_id
1 'polypeptide(L)'
;MPRVMDFRTYLRNYPDANGYYGRFGGAYLPKELEPAFKEITDAYNDICQSAQFINELRRIRKQFQGRPTPVYHCERLSRLVGGAQIYLKREDLNHTGAHKLNHCMGEGLLAKFMGKKKIIAETGAGQHGVALATAAAYFGLECEIHMGAVDIAKQAPNVTRMKMLGANVVCVTHGLQTLKEAVDSAFEAYLRDYKNAIYCIGSVLGPHPFPMMVRDFQMVIGHEARAQFEEMTGHLPDVVCACVGGGSNAMGMFPAFLGDPVDIYGVEPLGHGPTLGDHSASITYGTEGIMHGFNSIMLKDENGEPGPVYSVASGLDYPSVGPEHAFLHDIGRVKYDTVSDEEAVDAFFKLCRYEGIIPALESSHAVAFAIRKAKEMRRGSILANCSGRGDKDVDYIAEHFGYGDEHKF
;
A
#
# COMPACT_ATOMS: atom_id res chain seq x y z
N MET A 1 7.54 32.81 12.85
CA MET A 1 6.95 31.53 13.33
C MET A 1 6.48 30.79 12.10
N PRO A 2 6.84 29.52 11.87
CA PRO A 2 6.24 28.74 10.80
C PRO A 2 4.72 28.72 11.03
N ARG A 3 3.92 28.95 9.99
CA ARG A 3 2.47 28.83 10.06
C ARG A 3 2.16 27.40 10.50
N VAL A 4 1.41 27.26 11.61
CA VAL A 4 0.89 25.94 12.01
C VAL A 4 0.01 25.46 10.88
N MET A 5 0.37 24.30 10.31
CA MET A 5 -0.38 23.71 9.19
C MET A 5 -1.78 23.30 9.67
N ASP A 6 -2.82 23.76 8.98
CA ASP A 6 -4.18 23.29 9.23
C ASP A 6 -4.44 22.01 8.43
N PHE A 7 -4.32 20.86 9.09
CA PHE A 7 -4.52 19.56 8.49
C PHE A 7 -5.95 19.30 7.99
N ARG A 8 -6.95 20.10 8.38
CA ARG A 8 -8.32 20.00 7.82
C ARG A 8 -8.39 20.44 6.37
N THR A 9 -7.43 21.24 5.93
CA THR A 9 -7.29 21.69 4.53
C THR A 9 -6.17 20.99 3.78
N TYR A 10 -5.52 20.01 4.41
CA TYR A 10 -4.33 19.33 3.89
C TYR A 10 -4.52 18.83 2.46
N LEU A 11 -5.56 18.05 2.20
CA LEU A 11 -5.84 17.46 0.88
C LEU A 11 -6.13 18.48 -0.24
N ARG A 12 -6.43 19.73 0.11
CA ARG A 12 -6.62 20.82 -0.86
C ARG A 12 -5.31 21.49 -1.24
N ASN A 13 -4.30 21.34 -0.39
CA ASN A 13 -3.01 22.04 -0.52
C ASN A 13 -1.90 21.10 -0.98
N TYR A 14 -2.07 19.78 -0.84
CA TYR A 14 -1.05 18.79 -1.14
C TYR A 14 -1.58 17.61 -1.97
N PRO A 15 -0.84 17.22 -3.02
CA PRO A 15 0.39 17.90 -3.50
C PRO A 15 0.08 19.28 -4.08
N ASP A 16 1.14 20.07 -4.33
CA ASP A 16 1.02 21.30 -5.11
C ASP A 16 0.75 20.98 -6.61
N ALA A 17 0.61 22.04 -7.42
CA ALA A 17 0.32 21.90 -8.86
C ALA A 17 1.40 21.14 -9.65
N ASN A 18 2.62 21.02 -9.12
CA ASN A 18 3.74 20.29 -9.71
C ASN A 18 3.94 18.90 -9.10
N GLY A 19 3.02 18.46 -8.22
CA GLY A 19 3.07 17.15 -7.59
C GLY A 19 3.99 17.06 -6.37
N TYR A 20 4.33 18.17 -5.73
CA TYR A 20 5.20 18.17 -4.56
C TYR A 20 4.42 18.22 -3.25
N TYR A 21 4.89 17.45 -2.31
CA TYR A 21 4.58 17.47 -0.88
C TYR A 21 5.80 18.09 -0.17
N GLY A 22 5.80 19.42 -0.02
CA GLY A 22 7.00 20.14 0.41
C GLY A 22 8.14 19.97 -0.60
N ARG A 23 9.24 19.31 -0.19
CA ARG A 23 10.37 19.00 -1.08
C ARG A 23 10.27 17.63 -1.75
N PHE A 24 9.35 16.76 -1.31
CA PHE A 24 9.19 15.40 -1.81
C PHE A 24 8.15 15.34 -2.95
N GLY A 25 8.28 14.37 -3.83
CA GLY A 25 7.38 14.17 -4.97
C GLY A 25 7.95 14.65 -6.29
N GLY A 26 7.13 15.34 -7.06
CA GLY A 26 7.47 15.82 -8.40
C GLY A 26 7.39 14.75 -9.49
N ALA A 27 7.93 15.05 -10.67
CA ALA A 27 7.98 14.15 -11.81
C ALA A 27 9.31 14.29 -12.53
N TYR A 28 10.23 13.38 -12.27
CA TYR A 28 11.57 13.32 -12.86
C TYR A 28 11.55 12.30 -14.01
N LEU A 29 10.96 12.73 -15.12
CA LEU A 29 10.69 11.88 -16.28
C LEU A 29 11.65 12.12 -17.43
N PRO A 30 11.97 11.10 -18.24
CA PRO A 30 12.45 11.31 -19.59
C PRO A 30 11.46 12.16 -20.38
N LYS A 31 11.98 13.07 -21.23
CA LYS A 31 11.15 13.99 -22.02
C LYS A 31 10.10 13.29 -22.89
N GLU A 32 10.41 12.09 -23.31
CA GLU A 32 9.55 11.24 -24.14
C GLU A 32 8.28 10.80 -23.40
N LEU A 33 8.33 10.72 -22.06
CA LEU A 33 7.19 10.33 -21.21
C LEU A 33 6.37 11.52 -20.70
N GLU A 34 6.89 12.75 -20.74
CA GLU A 34 6.17 13.93 -20.25
C GLU A 34 4.76 14.07 -20.87
N PRO A 35 4.56 13.88 -22.20
CA PRO A 35 3.23 14.00 -22.79
C PRO A 35 2.25 12.93 -22.28
N ALA A 36 2.73 11.70 -22.04
CA ALA A 36 1.91 10.60 -21.56
C ALA A 36 1.46 10.82 -20.10
N PHE A 37 2.35 11.30 -19.25
CA PHE A 37 2.02 11.64 -17.86
C PHE A 37 1.14 12.87 -17.74
N LYS A 38 1.32 13.85 -18.63
CA LYS A 38 0.42 15.00 -18.72
C LYS A 38 -0.99 14.56 -19.11
N GLU A 39 -1.14 13.65 -20.08
CA GLU A 39 -2.45 13.08 -20.46
C GLU A 39 -3.16 12.42 -19.27
N ILE A 40 -2.42 11.64 -18.47
CA ILE A 40 -2.97 11.01 -17.26
C ILE A 40 -3.37 12.07 -16.23
N THR A 41 -2.53 13.07 -16.00
CA THR A 41 -2.80 14.16 -15.04
C THR A 41 -4.05 14.94 -15.43
N ASP A 42 -4.16 15.35 -16.70
CA ASP A 42 -5.31 16.07 -17.22
C ASP A 42 -6.58 15.21 -17.09
N ALA A 43 -6.53 13.94 -17.51
CA ALA A 43 -7.63 13.01 -17.42
C ALA A 43 -8.06 12.76 -15.96
N TYR A 44 -7.12 12.62 -15.04
CA TYR A 44 -7.42 12.47 -13.63
C TYR A 44 -8.17 13.69 -13.09
N ASN A 45 -7.67 14.89 -13.37
CA ASN A 45 -8.27 16.14 -12.91
C ASN A 45 -9.68 16.37 -13.47
N ASP A 46 -9.90 16.06 -14.73
CA ASP A 46 -11.18 16.33 -15.42
C ASP A 46 -12.19 15.20 -15.21
N ILE A 47 -11.76 13.95 -15.38
CA ILE A 47 -12.65 12.78 -15.40
C ILE A 47 -13.00 12.34 -13.99
N CYS A 48 -12.02 12.18 -13.11
CA CYS A 48 -12.23 11.60 -11.77
C CYS A 48 -13.07 12.51 -10.85
N GLN A 49 -13.18 13.80 -11.17
CA GLN A 49 -14.06 14.75 -10.47
C GLN A 49 -15.50 14.75 -11.03
N SER A 50 -15.75 14.07 -12.14
CA SER A 50 -17.09 14.02 -12.76
C SER A 50 -18.06 13.18 -11.92
N ALA A 51 -19.32 13.62 -11.87
CA ALA A 51 -20.36 12.87 -11.17
C ALA A 51 -20.54 11.46 -11.76
N GLN A 52 -20.34 11.29 -13.07
CA GLN A 52 -20.44 10.02 -13.75
C GLN A 52 -19.37 9.04 -13.27
N PHE A 53 -18.09 9.45 -13.19
CA PHE A 53 -16.99 8.63 -12.70
C PHE A 53 -17.21 8.26 -11.22
N ILE A 54 -17.50 9.25 -10.39
CA ILE A 54 -17.71 9.07 -8.94
C ILE A 54 -18.84 8.07 -8.66
N ASN A 55 -19.98 8.21 -9.34
CA ASN A 55 -21.13 7.33 -9.15
C ASN A 55 -20.83 5.91 -9.63
N GLU A 56 -20.13 5.77 -10.77
CA GLU A 56 -19.76 4.45 -11.27
C GLU A 56 -18.75 3.76 -10.35
N LEU A 57 -17.74 4.48 -9.86
CA LEU A 57 -16.78 3.92 -8.90
C LEU A 57 -17.48 3.50 -7.59
N ARG A 58 -18.44 4.29 -7.09
CA ARG A 58 -19.25 3.92 -5.91
C ARG A 58 -20.07 2.65 -6.17
N ARG A 59 -20.67 2.51 -7.33
CA ARG A 59 -21.42 1.32 -7.73
C ARG A 59 -20.51 0.08 -7.75
N ILE A 60 -19.33 0.19 -8.35
CA ILE A 60 -18.34 -0.87 -8.42
C ILE A 60 -17.89 -1.29 -7.01
N ARG A 61 -17.56 -0.32 -6.16
CA ARG A 61 -17.16 -0.57 -4.77
C ARG A 61 -18.22 -1.36 -4.00
N LYS A 62 -19.48 -0.99 -4.15
CA LYS A 62 -20.59 -1.65 -3.46
C LYS A 62 -20.90 -3.05 -4.03
N GLN A 63 -21.01 -3.17 -5.37
CA GLN A 63 -21.54 -4.36 -6.00
C GLN A 63 -20.48 -5.40 -6.34
N PHE A 64 -19.25 -4.97 -6.64
CA PHE A 64 -18.17 -5.86 -7.06
C PHE A 64 -17.09 -6.05 -5.98
N GLN A 65 -16.65 -4.99 -5.33
CA GLN A 65 -15.63 -5.09 -4.28
C GLN A 65 -16.18 -5.58 -2.93
N GLY A 66 -17.48 -5.49 -2.70
CA GLY A 66 -18.10 -5.87 -1.42
C GLY A 66 -17.89 -4.85 -0.31
N ARG A 67 -17.71 -3.57 -0.68
CA ARG A 67 -17.53 -2.49 0.30
C ARG A 67 -18.86 -1.95 0.86
N PRO A 68 -18.88 -1.41 2.11
CA PRO A 68 -17.71 -1.17 2.98
C PRO A 68 -17.16 -2.45 3.63
N THR A 69 -15.82 -2.55 3.73
CA THR A 69 -15.20 -3.56 4.59
C THR A 69 -15.41 -3.17 6.06
N PRO A 70 -15.61 -4.14 6.99
CA PRO A 70 -15.94 -3.79 8.36
C PRO A 70 -14.73 -3.30 9.18
N VAL A 71 -15.02 -2.50 10.23
CA VAL A 71 -14.17 -2.41 11.41
C VAL A 71 -14.54 -3.54 12.37
N TYR A 72 -13.54 -4.22 12.90
CA TYR A 72 -13.71 -5.38 13.78
C TYR A 72 -12.96 -5.16 15.10
N HIS A 73 -13.63 -5.38 16.23
CA HIS A 73 -13.02 -5.35 17.56
C HIS A 73 -12.36 -6.70 17.85
N CYS A 74 -11.04 -6.70 18.00
CA CYS A 74 -10.27 -7.88 18.39
C CYS A 74 -10.37 -8.13 19.89
N GLU A 75 -11.55 -8.58 20.36
CA GLU A 75 -11.87 -8.64 21.79
C GLU A 75 -10.98 -9.62 22.54
N ARG A 76 -10.76 -10.82 21.98
CA ARG A 76 -9.95 -11.85 22.63
C ARG A 76 -8.47 -11.47 22.64
N LEU A 77 -7.98 -10.90 21.54
CA LEU A 77 -6.61 -10.40 21.46
C LEU A 77 -6.39 -9.23 22.41
N SER A 78 -7.32 -8.28 22.47
CA SER A 78 -7.26 -7.15 23.40
C SER A 78 -7.22 -7.60 24.85
N ARG A 79 -8.02 -8.62 25.21
CA ARG A 79 -8.04 -9.21 26.55
C ARG A 79 -6.73 -9.91 26.89
N LEU A 80 -6.13 -10.62 25.92
CA LEU A 80 -4.83 -11.27 26.07
C LEU A 80 -3.71 -10.25 26.31
N VAL A 81 -3.68 -9.21 25.49
CA VAL A 81 -2.60 -8.19 25.50
C VAL A 81 -2.69 -7.31 26.75
N GLY A 82 -3.90 -6.97 27.18
CA GLY A 82 -4.17 -5.96 28.20
C GLY A 82 -3.93 -4.53 27.66
N GLY A 83 -4.24 -3.50 28.44
CA GLY A 83 -4.07 -2.11 28.06
C GLY A 83 -5.13 -1.59 27.08
N ALA A 84 -4.72 -1.00 25.97
CA ALA A 84 -5.64 -0.45 24.97
C ALA A 84 -6.37 -1.55 24.18
N GLN A 85 -7.61 -1.22 23.72
CA GLN A 85 -8.39 -2.09 22.85
C GLN A 85 -7.92 -2.02 21.41
N ILE A 86 -7.82 -3.17 20.74
CA ILE A 86 -7.33 -3.31 19.36
C ILE A 86 -8.51 -3.54 18.43
N TYR A 87 -8.57 -2.73 17.38
CA TYR A 87 -9.55 -2.83 16.30
C TYR A 87 -8.84 -2.98 14.96
N LEU A 88 -9.46 -3.68 14.03
CA LEU A 88 -8.94 -3.85 12.67
C LEU A 88 -9.91 -3.28 11.65
N LYS A 89 -9.42 -2.48 10.72
CA LYS A 89 -10.08 -2.24 9.43
C LYS A 89 -9.77 -3.41 8.52
N ARG A 90 -10.78 -4.17 8.11
CA ARG A 90 -10.68 -5.48 7.48
C ARG A 90 -10.58 -5.39 5.95
N GLU A 91 -9.47 -4.82 5.40
CA GLU A 91 -9.23 -4.80 3.96
C GLU A 91 -8.89 -6.18 3.37
N ASP A 92 -8.59 -7.15 4.19
CA ASP A 92 -8.50 -8.57 3.85
C ASP A 92 -9.84 -9.15 3.33
N LEU A 93 -10.97 -8.51 3.64
CA LEU A 93 -12.30 -8.86 3.14
C LEU A 93 -12.70 -8.11 1.86
N ASN A 94 -11.89 -7.20 1.37
CA ASN A 94 -12.08 -6.61 0.05
C ASN A 94 -11.92 -7.70 -1.03
N HIS A 95 -12.66 -7.63 -2.11
CA HIS A 95 -12.50 -8.58 -3.22
C HIS A 95 -11.03 -8.63 -3.68
N THR A 96 -10.55 -9.80 -4.07
CA THR A 96 -9.13 -10.21 -4.24
C THR A 96 -8.34 -10.38 -2.93
N GLY A 97 -8.89 -10.02 -1.78
CA GLY A 97 -8.32 -10.27 -0.47
C GLY A 97 -7.30 -9.24 0.01
N ALA A 98 -7.26 -8.05 -0.59
CA ALA A 98 -6.39 -6.97 -0.15
C ALA A 98 -6.87 -5.59 -0.61
N HIS A 99 -6.28 -4.52 -0.04
CA HIS A 99 -6.56 -3.12 -0.37
C HIS A 99 -6.24 -2.74 -1.83
N LYS A 100 -5.36 -3.48 -2.51
CA LYS A 100 -4.88 -3.14 -3.86
C LYS A 100 -6.00 -2.93 -4.87
N LEU A 101 -7.09 -3.67 -4.78
CA LEU A 101 -8.21 -3.53 -5.70
C LEU A 101 -8.88 -2.15 -5.66
N ASN A 102 -8.74 -1.41 -4.55
CA ASN A 102 -9.34 -0.08 -4.42
C ASN A 102 -8.84 0.90 -5.49
N HIS A 103 -7.50 0.97 -5.67
CA HIS A 103 -6.94 1.84 -6.71
C HIS A 103 -6.98 1.21 -8.08
N CYS A 104 -6.77 -0.11 -8.22
CA CYS A 104 -6.84 -0.77 -9.52
C CYS A 104 -8.20 -0.58 -10.22
N MET A 105 -9.31 -0.60 -9.45
CA MET A 105 -10.63 -0.30 -10.01
C MET A 105 -10.77 1.16 -10.41
N GLY A 106 -10.16 2.09 -9.66
CA GLY A 106 -10.10 3.51 -10.04
C GLY A 106 -9.30 3.75 -11.30
N GLU A 107 -8.10 3.17 -11.38
CA GLU A 107 -7.21 3.26 -12.55
C GLU A 107 -7.81 2.60 -13.79
N GLY A 108 -8.41 1.41 -13.65
CA GLY A 108 -9.09 0.72 -14.74
C GLY A 108 -10.31 1.49 -15.24
N LEU A 109 -11.09 2.10 -14.35
CA LEU A 109 -12.20 2.96 -14.72
C LEU A 109 -11.72 4.22 -15.45
N LEU A 110 -10.63 4.84 -14.97
CA LEU A 110 -10.00 5.98 -15.64
C LEU A 110 -9.54 5.60 -17.06
N ALA A 111 -8.84 4.47 -17.20
CA ALA A 111 -8.44 3.95 -18.50
C ALA A 111 -9.63 3.80 -19.47
N LYS A 112 -10.75 3.27 -18.96
CA LYS A 112 -11.99 3.12 -19.74
C LYS A 112 -12.55 4.47 -20.19
N PHE A 113 -12.59 5.47 -19.31
CA PHE A 113 -13.07 6.81 -19.63
C PHE A 113 -12.14 7.56 -20.61
N MET A 114 -10.82 7.30 -20.52
CA MET A 114 -9.83 7.82 -21.48
C MET A 114 -9.89 7.12 -22.84
N GLY A 115 -10.68 6.05 -22.99
CA GLY A 115 -10.75 5.26 -24.22
C GLY A 115 -9.50 4.39 -24.46
N LYS A 116 -8.68 4.17 -23.42
CA LYS A 116 -7.52 3.27 -23.48
C LYS A 116 -8.00 1.81 -23.60
N LYS A 117 -7.20 1.00 -24.25
CA LYS A 117 -7.54 -0.42 -24.49
C LYS A 117 -6.72 -1.37 -23.62
N LYS A 118 -5.62 -0.87 -23.04
CA LYS A 118 -4.64 -1.66 -22.32
C LYS A 118 -4.22 -0.99 -21.02
N ILE A 119 -3.96 -1.78 -20.01
CA ILE A 119 -3.31 -1.36 -18.76
C ILE A 119 -2.02 -2.13 -18.57
N ILE A 120 -0.97 -1.41 -18.14
CA ILE A 120 0.39 -1.95 -17.94
C ILE A 120 0.81 -1.66 -16.51
N ALA A 121 1.41 -2.64 -15.84
CA ALA A 121 1.97 -2.46 -14.50
C ALA A 121 3.13 -3.43 -14.22
N GLU A 122 3.78 -3.17 -13.12
CA GLU A 122 4.72 -4.07 -12.46
C GLU A 122 4.08 -4.75 -11.25
N THR A 123 4.69 -5.83 -10.79
CA THR A 123 4.35 -6.45 -9.50
C THR A 123 5.54 -7.22 -8.94
N GLY A 124 5.73 -7.19 -7.61
CA GLY A 124 6.68 -8.03 -6.88
C GLY A 124 5.96 -9.22 -6.24
N ALA A 125 5.28 -9.03 -5.11
CA ALA A 125 4.52 -10.07 -4.41
C ALA A 125 3.31 -10.63 -5.18
N GLY A 126 2.92 -10.01 -6.30
CA GLY A 126 1.82 -10.46 -7.15
C GLY A 126 0.44 -9.93 -6.75
N GLN A 127 0.26 -9.32 -5.59
CA GLN A 127 -1.04 -8.83 -5.13
C GLN A 127 -1.58 -7.68 -5.99
N HIS A 128 -0.70 -6.73 -6.37
CA HIS A 128 -1.07 -5.67 -7.30
C HIS A 128 -1.42 -6.25 -8.67
N GLY A 129 -0.62 -7.18 -9.17
CA GLY A 129 -0.86 -7.86 -10.45
C GLY A 129 -2.23 -8.57 -10.49
N VAL A 130 -2.59 -9.32 -9.44
CA VAL A 130 -3.90 -9.97 -9.35
C VAL A 130 -5.03 -8.94 -9.31
N ALA A 131 -4.89 -7.87 -8.54
CA ALA A 131 -5.89 -6.80 -8.45
C ALA A 131 -6.07 -6.09 -9.79
N LEU A 132 -4.97 -5.79 -10.51
CA LEU A 132 -5.01 -5.13 -11.80
C LEU A 132 -5.58 -6.05 -12.89
N ALA A 133 -5.18 -7.33 -12.93
CA ALA A 133 -5.77 -8.31 -13.83
C ALA A 133 -7.29 -8.45 -13.61
N THR A 134 -7.72 -8.39 -12.34
CA THR A 134 -9.16 -8.38 -11.98
C THR A 134 -9.87 -7.14 -12.54
N ALA A 135 -9.28 -5.96 -12.39
CA ALA A 135 -9.83 -4.73 -12.93
C ALA A 135 -9.89 -4.77 -14.48
N ALA A 136 -8.83 -5.25 -15.12
CA ALA A 136 -8.76 -5.41 -16.57
C ALA A 136 -9.89 -6.33 -17.08
N ALA A 137 -10.05 -7.50 -16.46
CA ALA A 137 -11.11 -8.45 -16.79
C ALA A 137 -12.51 -7.81 -16.62
N TYR A 138 -12.72 -7.06 -15.53
CA TYR A 138 -13.98 -6.37 -15.27
C TYR A 138 -14.32 -5.32 -16.34
N PHE A 139 -13.34 -4.53 -16.79
CA PHE A 139 -13.54 -3.45 -17.76
C PHE A 139 -13.39 -3.89 -19.24
N GLY A 140 -12.97 -5.13 -19.48
CA GLY A 140 -12.67 -5.64 -20.83
C GLY A 140 -11.45 -4.96 -21.46
N LEU A 141 -10.39 -4.76 -20.63
CA LEU A 141 -9.12 -4.19 -21.06
C LEU A 141 -8.06 -5.28 -21.20
N GLU A 142 -7.12 -5.09 -22.12
CA GLU A 142 -5.89 -5.87 -22.15
C GLU A 142 -5.05 -5.56 -20.90
N CYS A 143 -4.38 -6.56 -20.36
CA CYS A 143 -3.55 -6.41 -19.15
C CYS A 143 -2.16 -6.99 -19.38
N GLU A 144 -1.12 -6.17 -19.19
CA GLU A 144 0.26 -6.59 -19.24
C GLU A 144 0.94 -6.30 -17.91
N ILE A 145 1.49 -7.34 -17.27
CA ILE A 145 2.08 -7.26 -15.95
C ILE A 145 3.51 -7.74 -16.02
N HIS A 146 4.46 -6.86 -15.66
CA HIS A 146 5.87 -7.17 -15.58
C HIS A 146 6.23 -7.69 -14.19
N MET A 147 6.95 -8.81 -14.12
CA MET A 147 7.34 -9.43 -12.86
C MET A 147 8.71 -10.08 -12.99
N GLY A 148 9.57 -9.87 -12.00
CA GLY A 148 10.89 -10.47 -11.97
C GLY A 148 10.85 -11.99 -11.91
N ALA A 149 11.79 -12.67 -12.58
CA ALA A 149 11.81 -14.13 -12.62
C ALA A 149 11.94 -14.77 -11.23
N VAL A 150 12.67 -14.13 -10.31
CA VAL A 150 12.79 -14.57 -8.91
C VAL A 150 11.43 -14.47 -8.20
N ASP A 151 10.70 -13.39 -8.41
CA ASP A 151 9.38 -13.17 -7.81
C ASP A 151 8.34 -14.13 -8.41
N ILE A 152 8.39 -14.39 -9.72
CA ILE A 152 7.52 -15.37 -10.38
C ILE A 152 7.66 -16.76 -9.74
N ALA A 153 8.88 -17.18 -9.46
CA ALA A 153 9.12 -18.47 -8.84
C ALA A 153 8.57 -18.56 -7.41
N LYS A 154 8.75 -17.48 -6.63
CA LYS A 154 8.26 -17.41 -5.23
C LYS A 154 6.73 -17.27 -5.13
N GLN A 155 6.10 -16.63 -6.13
CA GLN A 155 4.70 -16.23 -6.09
C GLN A 155 3.84 -16.94 -7.15
N ALA A 156 4.18 -18.17 -7.48
CA ALA A 156 3.51 -18.98 -8.52
C ALA A 156 1.95 -19.00 -8.40
N PRO A 157 1.32 -19.07 -7.22
CA PRO A 157 -0.13 -19.00 -7.11
C PRO A 157 -0.73 -17.68 -7.62
N ASN A 158 -0.07 -16.55 -7.36
CA ASN A 158 -0.52 -15.24 -7.87
C ASN A 158 -0.33 -15.13 -9.39
N VAL A 159 0.77 -15.66 -9.92
CA VAL A 159 1.02 -15.74 -11.38
C VAL A 159 -0.10 -16.56 -12.06
N THR A 160 -0.48 -17.68 -11.47
CA THR A 160 -1.59 -18.50 -11.96
C THR A 160 -2.91 -17.71 -11.97
N ARG A 161 -3.22 -16.99 -10.89
CA ARG A 161 -4.42 -16.13 -10.80
C ARG A 161 -4.43 -15.04 -11.88
N MET A 162 -3.31 -14.34 -12.09
CA MET A 162 -3.18 -13.32 -13.13
C MET A 162 -3.46 -13.90 -14.53
N LYS A 163 -2.89 -15.07 -14.85
CA LYS A 163 -3.12 -15.75 -16.13
C LYS A 163 -4.56 -16.21 -16.30
N MET A 164 -5.20 -16.74 -15.24
CA MET A 164 -6.63 -17.11 -15.26
C MET A 164 -7.54 -15.91 -15.51
N LEU A 165 -7.14 -14.72 -15.04
CA LEU A 165 -7.85 -13.46 -15.28
C LEU A 165 -7.55 -12.84 -16.66
N GLY A 166 -6.74 -13.50 -17.48
CA GLY A 166 -6.43 -13.08 -18.83
C GLY A 166 -5.25 -12.11 -18.98
N ALA A 167 -4.48 -11.87 -17.91
CA ALA A 167 -3.31 -11.02 -18.00
C ALA A 167 -2.13 -11.72 -18.69
N ASN A 168 -1.39 -10.95 -19.48
CA ASN A 168 -0.07 -11.33 -20.01
C ASN A 168 0.98 -10.99 -18.94
N VAL A 169 1.63 -12.02 -18.39
CA VAL A 169 2.71 -11.85 -17.40
C VAL A 169 4.04 -11.92 -18.11
N VAL A 170 4.73 -10.78 -18.16
CA VAL A 170 6.06 -10.64 -18.76
C VAL A 170 7.12 -10.98 -17.71
N CYS A 171 7.89 -12.04 -17.98
CA CYS A 171 8.99 -12.47 -17.12
C CYS A 171 10.22 -11.62 -17.38
N VAL A 172 10.67 -10.87 -16.36
CA VAL A 172 11.85 -10.02 -16.42
C VAL A 172 13.06 -10.79 -15.91
N THR A 173 14.05 -10.98 -16.80
CA THR A 173 15.22 -11.86 -16.57
C THR A 173 16.57 -11.13 -16.52
N HIS A 174 16.56 -9.80 -16.57
CA HIS A 174 17.78 -8.99 -16.43
C HIS A 174 17.93 -8.46 -14.99
N GLY A 175 19.13 -7.99 -14.66
CA GLY A 175 19.48 -7.45 -13.34
C GLY A 175 19.27 -8.48 -12.21
N LEU A 176 18.73 -8.04 -11.10
CA LEU A 176 18.41 -8.88 -9.95
C LEU A 176 17.12 -9.69 -10.12
N GLN A 177 16.39 -9.46 -11.21
CA GLN A 177 15.15 -10.16 -11.56
C GLN A 177 14.04 -10.01 -10.48
N THR A 178 13.96 -8.82 -9.89
CA THR A 178 13.04 -8.46 -8.81
C THR A 178 12.15 -7.28 -9.20
N LEU A 179 11.42 -6.72 -8.24
CA LEU A 179 10.48 -5.62 -8.46
C LEU A 179 11.12 -4.40 -9.14
N LYS A 180 12.39 -4.06 -8.83
CA LYS A 180 13.05 -2.89 -9.45
C LYS A 180 13.12 -3.05 -10.97
N GLU A 181 13.63 -4.17 -11.46
CA GLU A 181 13.74 -4.46 -12.89
C GLU A 181 12.35 -4.62 -13.56
N ALA A 182 11.36 -5.09 -12.80
CA ALA A 182 9.98 -5.15 -13.29
C ALA A 182 9.40 -3.75 -13.53
N VAL A 183 9.69 -2.78 -12.65
CA VAL A 183 9.32 -1.36 -12.84
C VAL A 183 9.96 -0.81 -14.12
N ASP A 184 11.27 -0.96 -14.28
CA ASP A 184 12.00 -0.45 -15.45
C ASP A 184 11.40 -1.03 -16.76
N SER A 185 11.16 -2.35 -16.79
CA SER A 185 10.59 -3.06 -17.93
C SER A 185 9.15 -2.60 -18.24
N ALA A 186 8.33 -2.35 -17.21
CA ALA A 186 6.97 -1.87 -17.39
C ALA A 186 6.94 -0.42 -17.92
N PHE A 187 7.84 0.44 -17.46
CA PHE A 187 7.98 1.80 -18.00
C PHE A 187 8.40 1.79 -19.47
N GLU A 188 9.33 0.92 -19.86
CA GLU A 188 9.73 0.76 -21.27
C GLU A 188 8.55 0.28 -22.13
N ALA A 189 7.76 -0.67 -21.64
CA ALA A 189 6.57 -1.15 -22.34
C ALA A 189 5.52 -0.04 -22.48
N TYR A 190 5.33 0.75 -21.43
CA TYR A 190 4.42 1.88 -21.45
C TYR A 190 4.88 2.96 -22.44
N LEU A 191 6.18 3.30 -22.48
CA LEU A 191 6.73 4.27 -23.44
C LEU A 191 6.44 3.88 -24.89
N ARG A 192 6.50 2.57 -25.20
CA ARG A 192 6.22 2.05 -26.55
C ARG A 192 4.74 2.11 -26.95
N ASP A 193 3.82 2.09 -25.97
CA ASP A 193 2.38 1.92 -26.23
C ASP A 193 1.46 2.91 -25.48
N TYR A 194 2.00 4.02 -24.97
CA TYR A 194 1.24 4.96 -24.13
C TYR A 194 -0.02 5.54 -24.80
N LYS A 195 -0.06 5.57 -26.13
CA LYS A 195 -1.26 6.03 -26.86
C LYS A 195 -2.46 5.12 -26.64
N ASN A 196 -2.25 3.81 -26.52
CA ASN A 196 -3.31 2.82 -26.33
C ASN A 196 -3.42 2.35 -24.88
N ALA A 197 -2.37 2.55 -24.07
CA ALA A 197 -2.25 2.05 -22.72
C ALA A 197 -2.25 3.17 -21.67
N ILE A 198 -2.55 2.80 -20.43
CA ILE A 198 -2.25 3.58 -19.22
C ILE A 198 -1.33 2.76 -18.31
N TYR A 199 -0.36 3.41 -17.69
CA TYR A 199 0.44 2.81 -16.64
C TYR A 199 -0.32 2.86 -15.31
N CYS A 200 -0.39 1.74 -14.60
CA CYS A 200 -1.14 1.58 -13.36
C CYS A 200 -0.19 1.16 -12.24
N ILE A 201 0.40 2.13 -11.56
CA ILE A 201 1.40 1.87 -10.53
C ILE A 201 0.83 1.18 -9.30
N GLY A 202 1.62 0.30 -8.68
CA GLY A 202 1.16 -0.57 -7.59
C GLY A 202 1.05 0.09 -6.21
N SER A 203 1.46 1.36 -6.02
CA SER A 203 1.43 2.03 -4.72
C SER A 203 1.41 3.56 -4.86
N VAL A 204 1.52 4.29 -3.75
CA VAL A 204 1.62 5.76 -3.70
C VAL A 204 3.04 6.24 -4.04
N LEU A 205 3.61 5.69 -5.09
CA LEU A 205 4.96 5.86 -5.57
C LEU A 205 4.96 6.47 -6.97
N GLY A 206 6.15 6.72 -7.50
CA GLY A 206 6.33 7.18 -8.87
C GLY A 206 6.10 8.66 -9.07
N PRO A 207 6.20 9.14 -10.32
CA PRO A 207 6.02 10.52 -10.67
C PRO A 207 4.58 11.00 -10.47
N HIS A 208 4.40 12.30 -10.26
CA HIS A 208 3.06 12.89 -10.32
C HIS A 208 2.35 12.52 -11.65
N PRO A 209 1.05 12.11 -11.67
CA PRO A 209 0.08 12.25 -10.58
C PRO A 209 -0.09 11.00 -9.70
N PHE A 210 0.68 9.93 -9.88
CA PHE A 210 0.41 8.63 -9.26
C PHE A 210 0.31 8.65 -7.73
N PRO A 211 1.22 9.30 -6.96
CA PRO A 211 1.09 9.29 -5.50
C PRO A 211 -0.25 9.86 -5.03
N MET A 212 -0.72 10.95 -5.64
CA MET A 212 -2.00 11.57 -5.34
C MET A 212 -3.18 10.69 -5.80
N MET A 213 -3.14 10.22 -7.04
CA MET A 213 -4.22 9.44 -7.64
C MET A 213 -4.46 8.13 -6.88
N VAL A 214 -3.41 7.38 -6.57
CA VAL A 214 -3.50 6.13 -5.82
C VAL A 214 -3.98 6.39 -4.38
N ARG A 215 -3.47 7.43 -3.70
CA ARG A 215 -3.99 7.86 -2.39
C ARG A 215 -5.49 8.09 -2.44
N ASP A 216 -5.96 8.88 -3.38
CA ASP A 216 -7.37 9.29 -3.46
C ASP A 216 -8.29 8.09 -3.72
N PHE A 217 -7.86 7.13 -4.55
CA PHE A 217 -8.61 5.89 -4.72
C PHE A 217 -8.57 4.98 -3.49
N GLN A 218 -7.50 5.02 -2.70
CA GLN A 218 -7.38 4.25 -1.46
C GLN A 218 -8.09 4.91 -0.25
N MET A 219 -8.38 6.20 -0.29
CA MET A 219 -8.97 6.95 0.85
C MET A 219 -10.34 6.41 1.31
N VAL A 220 -11.00 5.60 0.51
CA VAL A 220 -12.21 4.88 0.91
C VAL A 220 -12.00 4.06 2.19
N ILE A 221 -10.78 3.54 2.42
CA ILE A 221 -10.41 2.80 3.63
C ILE A 221 -10.61 3.67 4.88
N GLY A 222 -9.98 4.83 4.91
CA GLY A 222 -10.02 5.73 6.07
C GLY A 222 -11.38 6.36 6.29
N HIS A 223 -12.08 6.76 5.22
CA HIS A 223 -13.43 7.31 5.33
C HIS A 223 -14.42 6.32 5.96
N GLU A 224 -14.41 5.07 5.49
CA GLU A 224 -15.23 4.02 6.07
C GLU A 224 -14.81 3.68 7.50
N ALA A 225 -13.49 3.54 7.74
CA ALA A 225 -12.95 3.20 9.04
C ALA A 225 -13.34 4.21 10.11
N ARG A 226 -13.23 5.52 9.79
CA ARG A 226 -13.61 6.61 10.69
C ARG A 226 -15.09 6.52 11.07
N ALA A 227 -15.98 6.47 10.08
CA ALA A 227 -17.41 6.44 10.31
C ALA A 227 -17.84 5.21 11.11
N GLN A 228 -17.33 4.02 10.74
CA GLN A 228 -17.64 2.77 11.44
C GLN A 228 -17.10 2.73 12.86
N PHE A 229 -15.91 3.29 13.10
CA PHE A 229 -15.33 3.33 14.43
C PHE A 229 -16.10 4.28 15.36
N GLU A 230 -16.47 5.47 14.87
CA GLU A 230 -17.32 6.42 15.62
C GLU A 230 -18.71 5.83 15.90
N GLU A 231 -19.32 5.12 14.95
CA GLU A 231 -20.61 4.42 15.15
C GLU A 231 -20.49 3.33 16.22
N MET A 232 -19.39 2.56 16.22
CA MET A 232 -19.16 1.45 17.13
C MET A 232 -18.83 1.89 18.56
N THR A 233 -18.08 2.99 18.73
CA THR A 233 -17.46 3.36 20.01
C THR A 233 -17.94 4.71 20.57
N GLY A 234 -18.54 5.55 19.76
CA GLY A 234 -18.93 6.91 20.12
C GLY A 234 -17.79 7.94 20.13
N HIS A 235 -16.58 7.56 19.71
CA HIS A 235 -15.41 8.45 19.67
C HIS A 235 -14.44 8.04 18.55
N LEU A 236 -13.40 8.85 18.29
CA LEU A 236 -12.29 8.48 17.40
C LEU A 236 -11.31 7.54 18.13
N PRO A 237 -10.52 6.75 17.38
CA PRO A 237 -9.43 6.00 17.97
C PRO A 237 -8.34 6.93 18.53
N ASP A 238 -7.66 6.50 19.59
CA ASP A 238 -6.50 7.24 20.12
C ASP A 238 -5.28 7.08 19.19
N VAL A 239 -5.16 5.91 18.58
CA VAL A 239 -4.07 5.59 17.67
C VAL A 239 -4.60 4.93 16.40
N VAL A 240 -4.06 5.35 15.26
CA VAL A 240 -4.24 4.70 13.94
C VAL A 240 -2.90 4.20 13.45
N CYS A 241 -2.83 2.97 12.96
CA CYS A 241 -1.60 2.42 12.37
C CYS A 241 -1.84 1.57 11.13
N ALA A 242 -0.83 1.53 10.27
CA ALA A 242 -0.81 0.69 9.07
C ALA A 242 0.63 0.36 8.68
N CYS A 243 0.86 -0.81 8.07
CA CYS A 243 2.17 -1.18 7.56
C CYS A 243 2.56 -0.32 6.35
N VAL A 244 3.86 -0.09 6.19
CA VAL A 244 4.42 0.78 5.16
C VAL A 244 5.60 0.09 4.47
N GLY A 245 5.39 -0.26 3.18
CA GLY A 245 6.43 -0.46 2.19
C GLY A 245 6.40 0.76 1.26
N GLY A 246 5.78 0.67 0.07
CA GLY A 246 5.43 1.86 -0.72
C GLY A 246 4.37 2.75 -0.05
N GLY A 247 3.50 2.17 0.79
CA GLY A 247 2.63 2.88 1.74
C GLY A 247 1.20 3.14 1.27
N SER A 248 0.69 2.49 0.24
CA SER A 248 -0.66 2.79 -0.29
C SER A 248 -1.81 2.47 0.67
N ASN A 249 -1.73 1.37 1.42
CA ASN A 249 -2.77 1.06 2.41
C ASN A 249 -2.81 2.10 3.53
N ALA A 250 -1.66 2.57 3.96
CA ALA A 250 -1.50 3.60 4.98
C ALA A 250 -2.01 4.96 4.50
N MET A 251 -1.67 5.39 3.26
CA MET A 251 -2.22 6.61 2.67
C MET A 251 -3.72 6.50 2.35
N GLY A 252 -4.26 5.30 2.24
CA GLY A 252 -5.70 5.09 2.22
C GLY A 252 -6.37 5.36 3.57
N MET A 253 -5.66 5.11 4.66
CA MET A 253 -6.18 5.20 6.03
C MET A 253 -5.95 6.57 6.69
N PHE A 254 -4.71 7.10 6.63
CA PHE A 254 -4.24 8.24 7.40
C PHE A 254 -4.96 9.56 7.10
N PRO A 255 -5.27 9.91 5.84
CA PRO A 255 -5.87 11.21 5.52
C PRO A 255 -7.19 11.50 6.27
N ALA A 256 -7.96 10.46 6.58
CA ALA A 256 -9.21 10.60 7.32
C ALA A 256 -9.04 11.08 8.79
N PHE A 257 -7.81 11.02 9.31
CA PHE A 257 -7.48 11.33 10.70
C PHE A 257 -6.45 12.46 10.86
N LEU A 258 -5.91 13.00 9.75
CA LEU A 258 -4.87 14.04 9.83
C LEU A 258 -5.32 15.30 10.58
N GLY A 259 -6.59 15.66 10.46
CA GLY A 259 -7.16 16.86 11.10
C GLY A 259 -7.54 16.70 12.56
N ASP A 260 -7.39 15.51 13.14
CA ASP A 260 -7.87 15.17 14.48
C ASP A 260 -6.71 14.93 15.46
N PRO A 261 -6.98 14.98 16.79
CA PRO A 261 -5.99 14.67 17.81
C PRO A 261 -5.76 13.15 17.96
N VAL A 262 -5.58 12.47 16.84
CA VAL A 262 -5.29 11.03 16.73
C VAL A 262 -3.80 10.85 16.46
N ASP A 263 -3.13 9.99 17.22
CA ASP A 263 -1.75 9.60 16.93
C ASP A 263 -1.74 8.65 15.73
N ILE A 264 -0.91 8.94 14.73
CA ILE A 264 -0.83 8.16 13.49
C ILE A 264 0.57 7.56 13.34
N TYR A 265 0.62 6.25 13.09
CA TYR A 265 1.87 5.51 12.94
C TYR A 265 1.92 4.72 11.64
N GLY A 266 2.99 4.96 10.85
CA GLY A 266 3.44 4.04 9.82
C GLY A 266 4.36 2.98 10.43
N VAL A 267 4.18 1.73 10.04
CA VAL A 267 4.92 0.60 10.58
C VAL A 267 5.77 -0.01 9.48
N GLU A 268 7.09 0.15 9.60
CA GLU A 268 8.06 -0.32 8.61
C GLU A 268 8.65 -1.68 9.01
N PRO A 269 9.05 -2.53 8.05
CA PRO A 269 9.67 -3.81 8.36
C PRO A 269 11.15 -3.64 8.75
N LEU A 270 11.50 -4.09 9.95
CA LEU A 270 12.89 -4.19 10.42
C LEU A 270 13.59 -5.46 9.92
N GLY A 271 12.80 -6.45 9.45
CA GLY A 271 13.35 -7.71 9.00
C GLY A 271 14.20 -8.39 10.08
N HIS A 272 15.46 -8.66 9.74
CA HIS A 272 16.43 -9.28 10.67
C HIS A 272 17.19 -8.27 11.55
N GLY A 273 17.18 -6.98 11.19
CA GLY A 273 17.91 -5.96 11.94
C GLY A 273 18.19 -4.67 11.16
N PRO A 274 18.94 -3.73 11.74
CA PRO A 274 19.12 -2.39 11.18
C PRO A 274 20.17 -2.28 10.06
N THR A 275 20.82 -3.39 9.67
CA THR A 275 21.84 -3.37 8.62
C THR A 275 21.19 -3.29 7.25
N LEU A 276 21.73 -2.47 6.34
CA LEU A 276 21.24 -2.38 4.96
C LEU A 276 21.22 -3.78 4.29
N GLY A 277 20.08 -4.15 3.73
CA GLY A 277 19.84 -5.50 3.20
C GLY A 277 19.13 -6.45 4.16
N ASP A 278 19.06 -6.13 5.45
CA ASP A 278 18.34 -6.89 6.47
C ASP A 278 16.95 -6.33 6.76
N HIS A 279 16.62 -5.14 6.23
CA HIS A 279 15.35 -4.44 6.45
C HIS A 279 14.87 -3.70 5.21
N SER A 280 13.64 -3.18 5.28
CA SER A 280 13.02 -2.32 4.27
C SER A 280 12.43 -1.02 4.87
N ALA A 281 12.99 -0.57 6.00
CA ALA A 281 12.52 0.59 6.76
C ALA A 281 13.12 1.89 6.20
N SER A 282 12.53 2.39 5.11
CA SER A 282 13.07 3.52 4.34
C SER A 282 13.03 4.84 5.10
N ILE A 283 11.96 5.15 5.84
CA ILE A 283 11.87 6.40 6.62
C ILE A 283 12.84 6.37 7.80
N THR A 284 12.94 5.23 8.48
CA THR A 284 13.76 5.11 9.68
C THR A 284 15.25 5.17 9.38
N TYR A 285 15.72 4.54 8.30
CA TYR A 285 17.16 4.39 8.01
C TYR A 285 17.61 5.02 6.69
N GLY A 286 16.68 5.48 5.86
CA GLY A 286 17.00 6.04 4.55
C GLY A 286 17.37 7.52 4.57
N THR A 287 17.69 8.03 3.40
CA THR A 287 17.99 9.44 3.14
C THR A 287 17.27 9.91 1.89
N GLU A 288 17.13 11.23 1.73
CA GLU A 288 16.48 11.82 0.55
C GLU A 288 17.17 11.41 -0.75
N GLY A 289 16.37 11.03 -1.77
CA GLY A 289 16.87 10.66 -3.08
C GLY A 289 15.77 10.49 -4.12
N ILE A 290 16.18 10.45 -5.38
CA ILE A 290 15.28 10.28 -6.53
C ILE A 290 15.39 8.83 -7.01
N MET A 291 14.23 8.18 -7.13
CA MET A 291 14.11 6.81 -7.65
C MET A 291 12.79 6.69 -8.41
N HIS A 292 12.79 5.98 -9.54
CA HIS A 292 11.60 5.75 -10.38
C HIS A 292 10.80 7.03 -10.68
N GLY A 293 11.54 8.16 -10.87
CA GLY A 293 10.95 9.42 -11.32
C GLY A 293 10.30 10.30 -10.23
N PHE A 294 10.55 10.05 -8.95
CA PHE A 294 10.07 10.90 -7.85
C PHE A 294 11.13 11.07 -6.75
N ASN A 295 11.08 12.20 -6.04
CA ASN A 295 11.93 12.47 -4.88
C ASN A 295 11.24 12.02 -3.59
N SER A 296 11.94 11.22 -2.78
CA SER A 296 11.45 10.75 -1.48
C SER A 296 12.60 10.39 -0.54
N ILE A 297 12.31 9.63 0.52
CA ILE A 297 13.32 8.99 1.36
C ILE A 297 13.55 7.58 0.82
N MET A 298 14.82 7.18 0.66
CA MET A 298 15.20 5.87 0.16
C MET A 298 16.42 5.29 0.85
N LEU A 299 16.48 3.97 0.88
CA LEU A 299 17.65 3.22 1.30
C LEU A 299 18.67 3.23 0.17
N LYS A 300 19.92 3.58 0.48
CA LYS A 300 21.00 3.72 -0.49
C LYS A 300 22.20 2.86 -0.12
N ASP A 301 22.84 2.33 -1.14
CA ASP A 301 24.16 1.73 -1.00
C ASP A 301 25.27 2.81 -0.88
N GLU A 302 26.51 2.37 -0.82
CA GLU A 302 27.69 3.23 -0.73
C GLU A 302 27.91 4.14 -1.95
N ASN A 303 27.30 3.82 -3.09
CA ASN A 303 27.37 4.58 -4.33
C ASN A 303 26.19 5.59 -4.45
N GLY A 304 25.24 5.56 -3.49
CA GLY A 304 24.02 6.38 -3.53
C GLY A 304 22.89 5.79 -4.38
N GLU A 305 23.06 4.59 -4.90
CA GLU A 305 22.06 3.84 -5.64
C GLU A 305 21.08 3.13 -4.69
N PRO A 306 19.88 2.73 -5.16
CA PRO A 306 18.92 1.98 -4.35
C PRO A 306 19.56 0.71 -3.76
N GLY A 307 19.61 0.65 -2.43
CA GLY A 307 20.19 -0.45 -1.70
C GLY A 307 19.31 -1.72 -1.69
N PRO A 308 19.89 -2.87 -1.32
CA PRO A 308 19.13 -4.09 -1.11
C PRO A 308 18.16 -3.94 0.06
N VAL A 309 17.05 -4.65 -0.01
CA VAL A 309 15.99 -4.65 1.02
C VAL A 309 15.55 -6.07 1.33
N TYR A 310 15.00 -6.24 2.51
CA TYR A 310 14.48 -7.52 2.95
C TYR A 310 13.38 -7.35 4.00
N SER A 311 12.38 -8.22 3.94
CA SER A 311 11.47 -8.54 5.05
C SER A 311 10.85 -9.92 4.83
N VAL A 312 10.24 -10.48 5.87
CA VAL A 312 9.41 -11.69 5.75
C VAL A 312 8.19 -11.48 4.85
N ALA A 313 7.82 -10.21 4.62
CA ALA A 313 6.65 -9.80 3.86
C ALA A 313 7.06 -9.12 2.54
N SER A 314 7.18 -9.86 1.46
CA SER A 314 7.68 -9.37 0.17
C SER A 314 6.91 -8.17 -0.41
N GLY A 315 5.66 -7.96 0.00
CA GLY A 315 4.87 -6.77 -0.38
C GLY A 315 5.35 -5.48 0.27
N LEU A 316 6.26 -5.54 1.25
CA LEU A 316 6.90 -4.38 1.88
C LEU A 316 8.33 -4.14 1.37
N ASP A 317 8.86 -5.02 0.52
CA ASP A 317 10.23 -4.96 0.00
C ASP A 317 10.38 -3.94 -1.11
N TYR A 318 10.57 -2.69 -0.73
CA TYR A 318 10.83 -1.59 -1.63
C TYR A 318 11.81 -0.60 -0.97
N PRO A 319 12.88 -0.19 -1.66
CA PRO A 319 13.94 0.63 -1.05
C PRO A 319 13.59 2.12 -0.91
N SER A 320 12.34 2.50 -1.08
CA SER A 320 11.85 3.88 -0.92
C SER A 320 10.42 3.87 -0.37
N VAL A 321 9.84 5.04 -0.19
CA VAL A 321 8.50 5.23 0.36
C VAL A 321 7.76 6.32 -0.40
N GLY A 322 6.44 6.33 -0.37
CA GLY A 322 5.63 7.39 -0.98
C GLY A 322 6.05 8.78 -0.50
N PRO A 323 6.13 9.78 -1.41
CA PRO A 323 6.62 11.12 -1.07
C PRO A 323 5.74 11.82 -0.03
N GLU A 324 4.46 11.50 0.03
CA GLU A 324 3.54 12.02 1.04
C GLU A 324 3.88 11.45 2.44
N HIS A 325 4.32 10.20 2.54
CA HIS A 325 4.83 9.62 3.79
C HIS A 325 6.07 10.36 4.28
N ALA A 326 7.02 10.60 3.38
CA ALA A 326 8.24 11.34 3.69
C ALA A 326 7.92 12.76 4.20
N PHE A 327 6.98 13.44 3.56
CA PHE A 327 6.54 14.77 3.97
C PHE A 327 5.81 14.77 5.32
N LEU A 328 4.87 13.86 5.55
CA LEU A 328 4.12 13.77 6.81
C LEU A 328 5.03 13.40 7.99
N HIS A 329 6.09 12.63 7.74
CA HIS A 329 7.16 12.38 8.70
C HIS A 329 7.96 13.66 8.99
N ASP A 330 8.43 14.35 7.94
CA ASP A 330 9.26 15.56 8.03
C ASP A 330 8.60 16.68 8.86
N ILE A 331 7.29 16.84 8.68
CA ILE A 331 6.50 17.82 9.46
C ILE A 331 6.02 17.29 10.82
N GLY A 332 6.36 16.06 11.18
CA GLY A 332 6.04 15.44 12.48
C GLY A 332 4.57 15.08 12.69
N ARG A 333 3.76 14.98 11.61
CA ARG A 333 2.33 14.61 11.77
C ARG A 333 2.13 13.11 11.86
N VAL A 334 2.90 12.33 11.15
CA VAL A 334 2.91 10.87 11.20
C VAL A 334 4.23 10.40 11.78
N LYS A 335 4.15 9.52 12.75
CA LYS A 335 5.30 8.86 13.36
C LYS A 335 5.56 7.54 12.64
N TYR A 336 6.81 7.11 12.59
CA TYR A 336 7.17 5.81 12.02
C TYR A 336 7.89 4.99 13.05
N ASP A 337 7.59 3.70 13.08
CA ASP A 337 8.20 2.72 13.98
C ASP A 337 8.46 1.43 13.21
N THR A 338 9.33 0.59 13.72
CA THR A 338 9.72 -0.65 13.03
C THR A 338 9.24 -1.88 13.77
N VAL A 339 9.02 -2.96 13.01
CA VAL A 339 8.64 -4.28 13.50
C VAL A 339 9.54 -5.33 12.86
N SER A 340 10.14 -6.22 13.68
CA SER A 340 10.96 -7.32 13.19
C SER A 340 10.11 -8.46 12.59
N ASP A 341 10.76 -9.35 11.84
CA ASP A 341 10.12 -10.55 11.31
C ASP A 341 9.55 -11.43 12.42
N GLU A 342 10.27 -11.57 13.53
CA GLU A 342 9.82 -12.34 14.70
C GLU A 342 8.54 -11.75 15.32
N GLU A 343 8.50 -10.42 15.51
CA GLU A 343 7.31 -9.74 16.01
C GLU A 343 6.11 -9.91 15.05
N ALA A 344 6.36 -9.80 13.74
CA ALA A 344 5.31 -9.93 12.72
C ALA A 344 4.74 -11.35 12.67
N VAL A 345 5.59 -12.39 12.73
CA VAL A 345 5.18 -13.79 12.76
C VAL A 345 4.44 -14.15 14.06
N ASP A 346 4.89 -13.63 15.20
CA ASP A 346 4.19 -13.79 16.48
C ASP A 346 2.77 -13.18 16.43
N ALA A 347 2.66 -11.97 15.85
CA ALA A 347 1.37 -11.31 15.68
C ALA A 347 0.44 -12.05 14.69
N PHE A 348 1.01 -12.63 13.61
CA PHE A 348 0.28 -13.50 12.69
C PHE A 348 -0.39 -14.65 13.44
N PHE A 349 0.36 -15.43 14.23
CA PHE A 349 -0.21 -16.55 14.97
C PHE A 349 -1.19 -16.12 16.05
N LYS A 350 -0.93 -15.00 16.75
CA LYS A 350 -1.87 -14.44 17.73
C LYS A 350 -3.22 -14.11 17.09
N LEU A 351 -3.20 -13.42 15.97
CA LEU A 351 -4.44 -13.05 15.28
C LEU A 351 -5.19 -14.28 14.77
N CYS A 352 -4.48 -15.28 14.24
CA CYS A 352 -5.06 -16.55 13.83
C CYS A 352 -5.77 -17.26 14.99
N ARG A 353 -5.13 -17.37 16.14
CA ARG A 353 -5.64 -18.18 17.26
C ARG A 353 -6.68 -17.49 18.11
N TYR A 354 -6.56 -16.19 18.28
CA TYR A 354 -7.46 -15.44 19.15
C TYR A 354 -8.66 -14.85 18.42
N GLU A 355 -8.50 -14.52 17.12
CA GLU A 355 -9.58 -13.89 16.36
C GLU A 355 -10.05 -14.70 15.14
N GLY A 356 -9.38 -15.80 14.81
CA GLY A 356 -9.72 -16.63 13.65
C GLY A 356 -9.47 -15.90 12.32
N ILE A 357 -8.52 -14.96 12.30
CA ILE A 357 -8.17 -14.16 11.13
C ILE A 357 -6.75 -14.53 10.73
N ILE A 358 -6.56 -14.99 9.50
CA ILE A 358 -5.23 -15.25 8.92
C ILE A 358 -4.82 -13.99 8.13
N PRO A 359 -4.00 -13.08 8.70
CA PRO A 359 -3.60 -11.86 8.02
C PRO A 359 -2.48 -12.14 7.03
N ALA A 360 -2.32 -11.28 6.03
CA ALA A 360 -1.07 -11.24 5.27
C ALA A 360 0.10 -10.86 6.19
N LEU A 361 1.31 -11.34 5.88
CA LEU A 361 2.52 -10.99 6.63
C LEU A 361 2.77 -9.47 6.66
N GLU A 362 2.41 -8.79 5.59
CA GLU A 362 2.42 -7.32 5.55
C GLU A 362 1.53 -6.73 6.65
N SER A 363 0.29 -7.21 6.76
CA SER A 363 -0.67 -6.72 7.77
C SER A 363 -0.24 -7.08 9.19
N SER A 364 0.48 -8.19 9.35
CA SER A 364 0.99 -8.66 10.64
C SER A 364 1.95 -7.67 11.29
N HIS A 365 2.69 -6.87 10.51
CA HIS A 365 3.52 -5.77 11.04
C HIS A 365 2.67 -4.71 11.75
N ALA A 366 1.55 -4.30 11.15
CA ALA A 366 0.64 -3.35 11.80
C ALA A 366 0.00 -3.93 13.06
N VAL A 367 -0.34 -5.23 13.06
CA VAL A 367 -0.89 -5.93 14.23
C VAL A 367 0.16 -6.06 15.33
N ALA A 368 1.41 -6.39 15.00
CA ALA A 368 2.51 -6.47 15.96
C ALA A 368 2.75 -5.13 16.66
N PHE A 369 2.81 -4.04 15.89
CA PHE A 369 2.87 -2.70 16.46
C PHE A 369 1.66 -2.41 17.37
N ALA A 370 0.45 -2.74 16.93
CA ALA A 370 -0.75 -2.52 17.73
C ALA A 370 -0.72 -3.28 19.06
N ILE A 371 -0.23 -4.53 19.07
CA ILE A 371 -0.03 -5.35 20.26
C ILE A 371 1.00 -4.69 21.20
N ARG A 372 2.15 -4.26 20.68
CA ARG A 372 3.20 -3.58 21.44
C ARG A 372 2.67 -2.28 22.05
N LYS A 373 2.03 -1.47 21.21
CA LYS A 373 1.47 -0.18 21.63
C LYS A 373 0.34 -0.31 22.65
N ALA A 374 -0.52 -1.33 22.52
CA ALA A 374 -1.60 -1.58 23.48
C ALA A 374 -1.05 -1.90 24.88
N LYS A 375 0.06 -2.64 24.98
CA LYS A 375 0.72 -2.91 26.26
C LYS A 375 1.30 -1.65 26.93
N GLU A 376 1.81 -0.69 26.11
CA GLU A 376 2.32 0.59 26.60
C GLU A 376 1.19 1.50 27.12
N MET A 377 0.03 1.41 26.48
CA MET A 377 -1.15 2.21 26.82
C MET A 377 -1.97 1.51 27.92
N ARG A 378 -2.22 2.17 29.03
CA ARG A 378 -3.04 1.63 30.11
C ARG A 378 -4.53 1.49 29.74
N ARG A 379 -5.00 2.29 28.81
CA ARG A 379 -6.38 2.36 28.29
C ARG A 379 -6.37 3.05 26.94
N GLY A 380 -7.48 3.00 26.25
CA GLY A 380 -7.65 3.65 24.95
C GLY A 380 -7.93 2.64 23.85
N SER A 381 -7.79 3.07 22.61
CA SER A 381 -8.14 2.30 21.44
C SER A 381 -7.12 2.49 20.30
N ILE A 382 -6.81 1.41 19.62
CA ILE A 382 -5.90 1.38 18.46
C ILE A 382 -6.67 0.80 17.29
N LEU A 383 -6.69 1.51 16.17
CA LEU A 383 -7.28 1.05 14.92
C LEU A 383 -6.16 0.75 13.91
N ALA A 384 -5.90 -0.52 13.66
CA ALA A 384 -4.92 -0.98 12.69
C ALA A 384 -5.57 -1.38 11.36
N ASN A 385 -4.89 -1.11 10.24
CA ASN A 385 -5.35 -1.55 8.93
C ASN A 385 -4.87 -2.98 8.65
N CYS A 386 -5.77 -3.96 8.61
CA CYS A 386 -5.51 -5.31 8.11
C CYS A 386 -5.58 -5.28 6.58
N SER A 387 -4.48 -4.93 5.95
CA SER A 387 -4.39 -4.56 4.54
C SER A 387 -4.61 -5.70 3.55
N GLY A 388 -4.47 -6.96 3.99
CA GLY A 388 -4.67 -8.13 3.16
C GLY A 388 -4.75 -9.43 3.94
N ARG A 389 -5.28 -10.48 3.30
CA ARG A 389 -5.40 -11.84 3.85
C ARG A 389 -4.15 -12.67 3.60
N GLY A 390 -3.91 -13.62 4.49
CA GLY A 390 -2.70 -14.42 4.53
C GLY A 390 -2.73 -15.73 3.73
N ASP A 391 -3.77 -16.02 2.94
CA ASP A 391 -3.84 -17.28 2.17
C ASP A 391 -2.62 -17.52 1.28
N LYS A 392 -1.97 -16.44 0.83
CA LYS A 392 -0.74 -16.50 0.05
C LYS A 392 0.50 -16.89 0.86
N ASP A 393 0.44 -16.75 2.19
CA ASP A 393 1.59 -16.87 3.09
C ASP A 393 1.54 -18.19 3.91
N VAL A 394 0.42 -18.93 3.89
CA VAL A 394 0.22 -20.09 4.77
C VAL A 394 1.25 -21.20 4.51
N ASP A 395 1.59 -21.48 3.25
CA ASP A 395 2.58 -22.51 2.92
C ASP A 395 3.98 -22.09 3.39
N TYR A 396 4.36 -20.84 3.13
CA TYR A 396 5.62 -20.29 3.59
C TYR A 396 5.74 -20.29 5.12
N ILE A 397 4.68 -19.86 5.81
CA ILE A 397 4.65 -19.87 7.28
C ILE A 397 4.75 -21.30 7.83
N ALA A 398 4.02 -22.25 7.25
CA ALA A 398 4.05 -23.65 7.70
C ALA A 398 5.45 -24.27 7.51
N GLU A 399 6.12 -23.95 6.40
CA GLU A 399 7.45 -24.48 6.09
C GLU A 399 8.54 -23.90 7.00
N HIS A 400 8.53 -22.58 7.26
CA HIS A 400 9.63 -21.89 7.95
C HIS A 400 9.40 -21.69 9.45
N PHE A 401 8.14 -21.63 9.89
CA PHE A 401 7.76 -21.32 11.28
C PHE A 401 6.80 -22.35 11.88
N GLY A 402 6.52 -23.43 11.16
CA GLY A 402 5.60 -24.48 11.61
C GLY A 402 4.17 -23.99 11.78
N TYR A 403 3.46 -24.59 12.71
CA TYR A 403 2.06 -24.29 12.99
C TYR A 403 1.89 -23.40 14.24
N GLY A 404 2.97 -22.75 14.69
CA GLY A 404 2.96 -21.84 15.83
C GLY A 404 2.83 -22.55 17.18
N ASP A 405 3.28 -23.81 17.31
CA ASP A 405 3.24 -24.52 18.59
C ASP A 405 4.14 -23.89 19.65
N GLU A 406 5.21 -23.22 19.21
CA GLU A 406 6.14 -22.43 20.05
C GLU A 406 5.49 -21.12 20.55
N HIS A 407 4.41 -20.66 19.90
CA HIS A 407 3.66 -19.45 20.26
C HIS A 407 2.43 -19.75 21.14
N LYS A 408 2.47 -20.84 21.94
CA LYS A 408 1.46 -21.12 22.96
C LYS A 408 1.70 -20.20 24.16
N PHE A 409 0.69 -19.44 24.51
CA PHE A 409 0.67 -18.48 25.63
C PHE A 409 -0.10 -19.05 26.80
#